data_6d348f94c2c8aa840d63e14426bbfc13
#
_entry.id   6d348f94c2c8aa840d63e14426bbfc13
#
_cell.length_a   1.000
_cell.length_b   1.000
_cell.length_c   1.000
_cell.angle_alpha   90.00
_cell.angle_beta   90.00
_cell.angle_gamma   90.00
#
_symmetry.space_group_name_H-M   'P 1'
#
loop_
_entity.id
_entity.type
_entity.pdbx_description
1 polymer ?
#
loop_
_entity_poly.entity_id
_entity_poly.type
_entity_poly.pdbx_seq_one_letter_code
_entity_poly.pdbx_strand_id
1 'polypeptide(L)'
;MVFESIGTLGHEQVVFCHNKDVGLKAIIAVHNTTLGPALGGLRMWPYKTEQEALNDVLRLSRGMTFKAAVAGLNLGGGKGVIIGDPSKDKSEGLFRAFGRFVNSLGGRYITAEDVGIDVNDMEYVFKETDYVSGVHQVHGGSGDPSPFTAAGTLQGMMASLNVRFGTEDIGKFSYAVQGVGHVGYELAKLLRAEKAKVFVTDINRAAVQRCVEELGCEAVALDEIYDVDADVYSPCALGGTVNEKTMPRFKFKVVCGAANNQLATDDCGDELERRGILYAPDYAVNAGGLMNVSIELDGYDRERAMRMLRSIYYNVGTIFKIAKRDGIATWKAADRMAEERINTIGKVKLPYMGSARPMFKGRSKG
;
A
#
# COMPACT_ATOMS: atom_id res chain seq x y z
N MET A 1 10.45 -25.15 -5.10
CA MET A 1 11.35 -24.80 -6.26
C MET A 1 10.81 -23.54 -6.93
N VAL A 2 11.66 -22.75 -7.65
CA VAL A 2 11.27 -21.43 -8.20
C VAL A 2 10.03 -21.51 -9.09
N PHE A 3 9.99 -22.41 -10.06
CA PHE A 3 8.82 -22.54 -10.95
C PHE A 3 7.53 -22.98 -10.25
N GLU A 4 7.63 -23.79 -9.21
CA GLU A 4 6.49 -24.18 -8.39
C GLU A 4 5.89 -22.97 -7.66
N SER A 5 6.76 -22.16 -7.02
CA SER A 5 6.33 -20.94 -6.34
C SER A 5 5.69 -19.93 -7.31
N ILE A 6 6.27 -19.76 -8.50
CA ILE A 6 5.75 -18.88 -9.56
C ILE A 6 4.37 -19.40 -10.02
N GLY A 7 4.26 -20.70 -10.30
CA GLY A 7 3.01 -21.31 -10.79
C GLY A 7 1.89 -21.27 -9.75
N THR A 8 2.20 -21.54 -8.49
CA THR A 8 1.21 -21.50 -7.40
C THR A 8 0.61 -20.11 -7.20
N LEU A 9 1.41 -19.04 -7.34
CA LEU A 9 0.97 -17.67 -7.16
C LEU A 9 0.53 -16.97 -8.46
N GLY A 10 0.71 -17.61 -9.64
CA GLY A 10 0.21 -17.12 -10.92
C GLY A 10 0.99 -15.94 -11.52
N HIS A 11 2.31 -15.86 -11.28
CA HIS A 11 3.15 -14.78 -11.81
C HIS A 11 3.42 -14.94 -13.31
N GLU A 12 3.38 -13.82 -14.04
CA GLU A 12 3.71 -13.77 -15.46
C GLU A 12 5.21 -13.85 -15.72
N GLN A 13 6.02 -13.20 -14.87
CA GLN A 13 7.48 -13.13 -15.07
C GLN A 13 8.22 -12.88 -13.77
N VAL A 14 9.38 -13.54 -13.61
CA VAL A 14 10.35 -13.26 -12.56
C VAL A 14 11.73 -13.12 -13.17
N VAL A 15 12.45 -12.07 -12.82
CA VAL A 15 13.76 -11.72 -13.36
C VAL A 15 14.77 -11.65 -12.23
N PHE A 16 15.84 -12.43 -12.33
CA PHE A 16 16.98 -12.36 -11.43
C PHE A 16 18.03 -11.41 -12.01
N CYS A 17 18.34 -10.37 -11.27
CA CYS A 17 19.24 -9.29 -11.67
C CYS A 17 20.55 -9.42 -10.91
N HIS A 18 21.67 -9.57 -11.61
CA HIS A 18 22.98 -9.70 -11.01
C HIS A 18 24.00 -8.83 -11.72
N ASN A 19 24.76 -8.06 -10.94
CA ASN A 19 25.95 -7.35 -11.42
C ASN A 19 27.03 -7.38 -10.33
N LYS A 20 28.10 -8.16 -10.61
CA LYS A 20 29.18 -8.41 -9.65
C LYS A 20 29.97 -7.14 -9.31
N ASP A 21 30.16 -6.26 -10.28
CA ASP A 21 31.07 -5.11 -10.14
C ASP A 21 30.52 -4.05 -9.17
N VAL A 22 29.19 -3.99 -9.03
CA VAL A 22 28.49 -3.08 -8.11
C VAL A 22 27.78 -3.80 -6.98
N GLY A 23 27.95 -5.11 -6.85
CA GLY A 23 27.36 -5.91 -5.79
C GLY A 23 25.85 -6.13 -5.91
N LEU A 24 25.23 -5.88 -7.07
CA LEU A 24 23.79 -6.03 -7.25
C LEU A 24 23.38 -7.51 -7.23
N LYS A 25 22.47 -7.84 -6.32
CA LYS A 25 21.66 -9.05 -6.30
C LYS A 25 20.22 -8.64 -6.09
N ALA A 26 19.40 -8.74 -7.13
CA ALA A 26 18.00 -8.32 -7.06
C ALA A 26 17.09 -9.31 -7.79
N ILE A 27 15.80 -9.27 -7.41
CA ILE A 27 14.73 -10.03 -8.06
C ILE A 27 13.60 -9.05 -8.39
N ILE A 28 13.13 -9.08 -9.64
CA ILE A 28 11.93 -8.36 -10.06
C ILE A 28 10.85 -9.40 -10.35
N ALA A 29 9.68 -9.26 -9.72
CA ALA A 29 8.51 -10.09 -10.00
C ALA A 29 7.40 -9.24 -10.62
N VAL A 30 6.92 -9.66 -11.78
CA VAL A 30 5.71 -9.18 -12.44
C VAL A 30 4.62 -10.21 -12.21
N HIS A 31 3.64 -9.86 -11.37
CA HIS A 31 2.57 -10.81 -11.04
C HIS A 31 1.52 -10.84 -12.14
N ASN A 32 0.95 -9.69 -12.52
CA ASN A 32 -0.13 -9.65 -13.49
C ASN A 32 -0.16 -8.28 -14.19
N THR A 33 -0.30 -8.28 -15.53
CA THR A 33 -0.36 -7.07 -16.36
C THR A 33 -1.70 -6.91 -17.09
N THR A 34 -2.72 -7.70 -16.74
CA THR A 34 -4.05 -7.68 -17.40
C THR A 34 -4.69 -6.28 -17.38
N LEU A 35 -4.56 -5.55 -16.28
CA LEU A 35 -5.12 -4.20 -16.13
C LEU A 35 -4.19 -3.11 -16.68
N GLY A 36 -2.93 -3.41 -16.92
CA GLY A 36 -1.90 -2.45 -17.35
C GLY A 36 -0.52 -2.84 -16.84
N PRO A 37 0.49 -1.97 -17.02
CA PRO A 37 1.85 -2.25 -16.57
C PRO A 37 1.89 -2.51 -15.06
N ALA A 38 2.78 -3.42 -14.65
CA ALA A 38 2.95 -3.78 -13.26
C ALA A 38 3.66 -2.65 -12.51
N LEU A 39 2.98 -2.03 -11.54
CA LEU A 39 3.57 -1.02 -10.66
C LEU A 39 3.86 -1.64 -9.29
N GLY A 40 5.02 -1.32 -8.72
CA GLY A 40 5.36 -1.66 -7.33
C GLY A 40 6.77 -1.29 -6.94
N GLY A 41 6.94 -0.94 -5.66
CA GLY A 41 8.18 -0.40 -5.12
C GLY A 41 9.36 -1.36 -5.12
N LEU A 42 10.55 -0.79 -5.08
CA LEU A 42 11.81 -1.48 -4.85
C LEU A 42 12.09 -1.52 -3.35
N ARG A 43 12.27 -2.71 -2.80
CA ARG A 43 12.66 -2.92 -1.40
C ARG A 43 14.13 -3.31 -1.32
N MET A 44 14.87 -2.74 -0.39
CA MET A 44 16.21 -3.23 -0.04
C MET A 44 16.20 -3.78 1.39
N TRP A 45 16.56 -5.05 1.53
CA TRP A 45 16.50 -5.73 2.82
C TRP A 45 17.61 -6.78 2.95
N PRO A 46 18.21 -6.96 4.16
CA PRO A 46 19.23 -7.98 4.38
C PRO A 46 18.61 -9.37 4.58
N TYR A 47 17.99 -9.89 3.53
CA TYR A 47 17.42 -11.25 3.54
C TYR A 47 18.48 -12.29 3.90
N LYS A 48 18.13 -13.23 4.76
CA LYS A 48 19.05 -14.30 5.17
C LYS A 48 19.33 -15.29 4.05
N THR A 49 18.38 -15.49 3.16
CA THR A 49 18.48 -16.40 2.02
C THR A 49 17.84 -15.81 0.77
N GLU A 50 18.29 -16.25 -0.41
CA GLU A 50 17.67 -15.90 -1.69
C GLU A 50 16.22 -16.40 -1.78
N GLN A 51 15.89 -17.49 -1.09
CA GLN A 51 14.53 -18.02 -1.02
C GLN A 51 13.60 -17.10 -0.24
N GLU A 52 14.07 -16.48 0.86
CA GLU A 52 13.28 -15.46 1.58
C GLU A 52 12.99 -14.24 0.68
N ALA A 53 14.00 -13.77 -0.06
CA ALA A 53 13.84 -12.66 -1.00
C ALA A 53 12.84 -13.01 -2.12
N LEU A 54 12.92 -14.22 -2.67
CA LEU A 54 11.99 -14.71 -3.69
C LEU A 54 10.56 -14.78 -3.14
N ASN A 55 10.38 -15.38 -1.97
CA ASN A 55 9.04 -15.48 -1.36
C ASN A 55 8.42 -14.09 -1.08
N ASP A 56 9.24 -13.15 -0.61
CA ASP A 56 8.77 -11.79 -0.32
C ASP A 56 8.38 -11.03 -1.60
N VAL A 57 9.23 -11.08 -2.64
CA VAL A 57 8.94 -10.39 -3.90
C VAL A 57 7.68 -10.94 -4.60
N LEU A 58 7.47 -12.27 -4.54
CA LEU A 58 6.28 -12.90 -5.10
C LEU A 58 5.01 -12.48 -4.34
N ARG A 59 5.03 -12.58 -3.02
CA ARG A 59 3.91 -12.17 -2.17
C ARG A 59 3.56 -10.69 -2.35
N LEU A 60 4.57 -9.82 -2.35
CA LEU A 60 4.37 -8.37 -2.47
C LEU A 60 3.86 -7.96 -3.85
N SER A 61 4.38 -8.56 -4.94
CA SER A 61 3.92 -8.25 -6.29
C SER A 61 2.47 -8.68 -6.53
N ARG A 62 2.05 -9.84 -5.97
CA ARG A 62 0.63 -10.24 -5.96
C ARG A 62 -0.22 -9.23 -5.20
N GLY A 63 0.21 -8.82 -4.01
CA GLY A 63 -0.48 -7.80 -3.22
C GLY A 63 -0.65 -6.48 -3.98
N MET A 64 0.35 -6.05 -4.75
CA MET A 64 0.24 -4.84 -5.59
C MET A 64 -0.80 -4.99 -6.70
N THR A 65 -0.96 -6.17 -7.32
CA THR A 65 -2.03 -6.42 -8.30
C THR A 65 -3.41 -6.24 -7.68
N PHE A 66 -3.63 -6.83 -6.52
CA PHE A 66 -4.92 -6.77 -5.82
C PHE A 66 -5.23 -5.34 -5.37
N LYS A 67 -4.22 -4.66 -4.82
CA LYS A 67 -4.32 -3.25 -4.41
C LYS A 67 -4.67 -2.33 -5.58
N ALA A 68 -3.98 -2.46 -6.72
CA ALA A 68 -4.28 -1.69 -7.92
C ALA A 68 -5.68 -1.98 -8.48
N ALA A 69 -6.08 -3.26 -8.48
CA ALA A 69 -7.39 -3.68 -8.95
C ALA A 69 -8.52 -3.10 -8.08
N VAL A 70 -8.43 -3.22 -6.76
CA VAL A 70 -9.44 -2.66 -5.82
C VAL A 70 -9.44 -1.13 -5.87
N ALA A 71 -8.27 -0.50 -6.02
CA ALA A 71 -8.17 0.95 -6.19
C ALA A 71 -8.80 1.49 -7.49
N GLY A 72 -9.20 0.61 -8.41
CA GLY A 72 -9.77 1.02 -9.70
C GLY A 72 -8.73 1.49 -10.73
N LEU A 73 -7.44 1.25 -10.49
CA LEU A 73 -6.35 1.67 -11.36
C LEU A 73 -6.21 0.74 -12.57
N ASN A 74 -5.79 1.30 -13.70
CA ASN A 74 -5.42 0.53 -14.90
C ASN A 74 -3.93 0.15 -14.85
N LEU A 75 -3.57 -0.54 -13.77
CA LEU A 75 -2.22 -1.00 -13.46
C LEU A 75 -2.26 -2.45 -12.99
N GLY A 76 -1.24 -3.18 -13.35
CA GLY A 76 -0.92 -4.47 -12.79
C GLY A 76 -0.10 -4.36 -11.51
N GLY A 77 0.41 -5.49 -11.02
CA GLY A 77 1.25 -5.53 -9.84
C GLY A 77 2.61 -6.13 -10.09
N GLY A 78 3.64 -5.41 -9.65
CA GLY A 78 5.02 -5.85 -9.65
C GLY A 78 5.71 -5.52 -8.34
N LYS A 79 6.91 -6.02 -8.16
CA LYS A 79 7.78 -5.72 -7.03
C LYS A 79 9.23 -5.95 -7.40
N GLY A 80 10.11 -5.10 -6.89
CA GLY A 80 11.54 -5.33 -6.89
C GLY A 80 12.07 -5.56 -5.49
N VAL A 81 13.04 -6.45 -5.32
CA VAL A 81 13.81 -6.58 -4.08
C VAL A 81 15.30 -6.60 -4.39
N ILE A 82 16.10 -5.88 -3.59
CA ILE A 82 17.55 -5.97 -3.54
C ILE A 82 17.94 -6.68 -2.25
N ILE A 83 18.81 -7.69 -2.36
CA ILE A 83 19.38 -8.39 -1.21
C ILE A 83 20.60 -7.60 -0.75
N GLY A 84 20.48 -6.86 0.35
CA GLY A 84 21.54 -6.02 0.90
C GLY A 84 21.08 -5.21 2.11
N ASP A 85 22.03 -4.69 2.87
CA ASP A 85 21.78 -3.83 4.03
C ASP A 85 21.67 -2.37 3.57
N PRO A 86 20.47 -1.72 3.67
CA PRO A 86 20.30 -0.34 3.19
C PRO A 86 21.15 0.68 3.94
N SER A 87 21.72 0.32 5.08
CA SER A 87 22.62 1.20 5.85
C SER A 87 24.08 1.15 5.41
N LYS A 88 24.45 0.16 4.58
CA LYS A 88 25.85 -0.12 4.22
C LYS A 88 26.11 -0.28 2.73
N ASP A 89 25.16 -0.91 2.01
CA ASP A 89 25.41 -1.43 0.67
C ASP A 89 24.87 -0.52 -0.45
N LYS A 90 24.23 0.60 -0.10
CA LYS A 90 23.73 1.56 -1.07
C LYS A 90 24.85 2.25 -1.86
N SER A 91 24.70 2.33 -3.18
CA SER A 91 25.60 3.11 -4.04
C SER A 91 24.90 3.56 -5.32
N GLU A 92 25.36 4.64 -5.96
CA GLU A 92 24.88 5.05 -7.27
C GLU A 92 24.98 3.91 -8.29
N GLY A 93 26.11 3.20 -8.32
CA GLY A 93 26.33 2.09 -9.24
C GLY A 93 25.32 0.96 -9.08
N LEU A 94 24.96 0.61 -7.84
CA LEU A 94 23.98 -0.42 -7.52
C LEU A 94 22.59 -0.05 -8.07
N PHE A 95 22.12 1.18 -7.82
CA PHE A 95 20.79 1.60 -8.26
C PHE A 95 20.73 1.87 -9.76
N ARG A 96 21.78 2.37 -10.37
CA ARG A 96 21.84 2.50 -11.83
C ARG A 96 21.84 1.14 -12.52
N ALA A 97 22.58 0.15 -11.99
CA ALA A 97 22.52 -1.21 -12.51
C ALA A 97 21.11 -1.81 -12.40
N PHE A 98 20.41 -1.60 -11.27
CA PHE A 98 19.01 -1.99 -11.14
C PHE A 98 18.11 -1.29 -12.15
N GLY A 99 18.28 0.03 -12.37
CA GLY A 99 17.55 0.81 -13.36
C GLY A 99 17.67 0.26 -14.78
N ARG A 100 18.85 -0.23 -15.18
CA ARG A 100 19.05 -0.89 -16.48
C ARG A 100 18.25 -2.19 -16.61
N PHE A 101 18.14 -2.99 -15.55
CA PHE A 101 17.27 -4.17 -15.55
C PHE A 101 15.80 -3.78 -15.66
N VAL A 102 15.34 -2.75 -14.95
CA VAL A 102 13.98 -2.20 -15.11
C VAL A 102 13.75 -1.76 -16.55
N ASN A 103 14.68 -1.03 -17.14
CA ASN A 103 14.58 -0.54 -18.53
C ASN A 103 14.47 -1.70 -19.54
N SER A 104 15.17 -2.80 -19.30
CA SER A 104 15.15 -3.99 -20.18
C SER A 104 13.78 -4.68 -20.24
N LEU A 105 12.91 -4.41 -19.28
CA LEU A 105 11.52 -4.92 -19.27
C LEU A 105 10.55 -4.11 -20.13
N GLY A 106 11.03 -3.02 -20.76
CA GLY A 106 10.26 -2.26 -21.77
C GLY A 106 8.93 -1.72 -21.25
N GLY A 107 8.84 -1.34 -19.97
CA GLY A 107 7.65 -0.78 -19.36
C GLY A 107 6.66 -1.81 -18.80
N ARG A 108 6.96 -3.08 -18.84
CA ARG A 108 6.13 -4.11 -18.15
C ARG A 108 6.15 -3.94 -16.64
N TYR A 109 7.25 -3.44 -16.09
CA TYR A 109 7.38 -3.12 -14.68
C TYR A 109 7.81 -1.66 -14.51
N ILE A 110 7.13 -0.98 -13.61
CA ILE A 110 7.41 0.37 -13.16
C ILE A 110 7.78 0.28 -11.69
N THR A 111 8.97 0.78 -11.34
CA THR A 111 9.46 0.76 -9.97
C THR A 111 9.13 2.04 -9.22
N ALA A 112 9.14 2.00 -7.88
CA ALA A 112 8.94 3.13 -6.98
C ALA A 112 9.71 2.91 -5.68
N GLU A 113 9.60 3.84 -4.73
CA GLU A 113 10.13 3.66 -3.38
C GLU A 113 9.41 2.53 -2.60
N ASP A 114 10.14 1.87 -1.71
CA ASP A 114 9.62 0.99 -0.66
C ASP A 114 10.66 0.93 0.49
N VAL A 115 10.46 0.03 1.44
CA VAL A 115 11.34 -0.13 2.61
C VAL A 115 12.82 -0.22 2.22
N GLY A 116 13.65 0.58 2.87
CA GLY A 116 15.09 0.64 2.64
C GLY A 116 15.52 1.48 1.42
N ILE A 117 14.58 2.09 0.70
CA ILE A 117 14.80 2.91 -0.48
C ILE A 117 14.21 4.30 -0.26
N ASP A 118 14.91 5.32 -0.69
CA ASP A 118 14.46 6.72 -0.63
C ASP A 118 14.48 7.41 -2.01
N VAL A 119 13.99 8.65 -2.04
CA VAL A 119 13.92 9.46 -3.27
C VAL A 119 15.27 9.59 -3.99
N ASN A 120 16.38 9.72 -3.24
CA ASN A 120 17.70 9.86 -3.84
C ASN A 120 18.15 8.58 -4.55
N ASP A 121 17.79 7.42 -3.99
CA ASP A 121 18.04 6.12 -4.62
C ASP A 121 17.24 6.00 -5.93
N MET A 122 16.00 6.48 -5.93
CA MET A 122 15.13 6.48 -7.11
C MET A 122 15.65 7.44 -8.20
N GLU A 123 16.31 8.54 -7.83
CA GLU A 123 16.99 9.44 -8.79
C GLU A 123 18.12 8.71 -9.54
N TYR A 124 18.86 7.83 -8.89
CA TYR A 124 19.86 7.01 -9.58
C TYR A 124 19.21 5.99 -10.54
N VAL A 125 18.09 5.40 -10.16
CA VAL A 125 17.30 4.53 -11.05
C VAL A 125 16.77 5.33 -12.24
N PHE A 126 16.27 6.55 -12.02
CA PHE A 126 15.72 7.42 -13.05
C PHE A 126 16.74 7.81 -14.11
N LYS A 127 18.02 7.89 -13.78
CA LYS A 127 19.08 8.13 -14.78
C LYS A 127 19.14 7.06 -15.88
N GLU A 128 18.68 5.84 -15.61
CA GLU A 128 18.78 4.69 -16.52
C GLU A 128 17.44 4.28 -17.15
N THR A 129 16.30 4.74 -16.61
CA THR A 129 14.97 4.34 -17.11
C THR A 129 13.91 5.40 -16.82
N ASP A 130 12.91 5.49 -17.71
CA ASP A 130 11.71 6.29 -17.48
C ASP A 130 10.63 5.48 -16.69
N TYR A 131 10.80 4.17 -16.54
CA TYR A 131 9.86 3.27 -15.86
C TYR A 131 10.06 3.29 -14.35
N VAL A 132 9.96 4.50 -13.77
CA VAL A 132 10.16 4.77 -12.35
C VAL A 132 9.22 5.88 -11.90
N SER A 133 8.73 5.77 -10.67
CA SER A 133 7.95 6.82 -10.00
C SER A 133 8.48 7.02 -8.56
N GLY A 134 7.97 8.01 -7.83
CA GLY A 134 8.56 8.39 -6.55
C GLY A 134 9.90 9.11 -6.71
N VAL A 135 10.12 9.80 -7.81
CA VAL A 135 11.29 10.65 -8.06
C VAL A 135 11.07 12.05 -7.47
N HIS A 136 12.09 12.87 -7.48
CA HIS A 136 12.01 14.25 -7.00
C HIS A 136 10.91 15.04 -7.74
N GLN A 137 10.25 15.98 -7.04
CA GLN A 137 9.17 16.80 -7.62
C GLN A 137 9.64 17.61 -8.83
N VAL A 138 10.92 18.02 -8.88
CA VAL A 138 11.51 18.71 -10.04
C VAL A 138 11.51 17.85 -11.31
N HIS A 139 11.45 16.52 -11.16
CA HIS A 139 11.34 15.55 -12.25
C HIS A 139 9.93 15.02 -12.45
N GLY A 140 8.92 15.68 -11.85
CA GLY A 140 7.52 15.31 -11.97
C GLY A 140 7.03 14.28 -10.96
N GLY A 141 7.78 14.04 -9.90
CA GLY A 141 7.37 13.19 -8.78
C GLY A 141 6.29 13.84 -7.92
N SER A 142 5.54 13.02 -7.21
CA SER A 142 4.39 13.43 -6.39
C SER A 142 4.76 13.91 -4.98
N GLY A 143 6.01 13.73 -4.56
CA GLY A 143 6.48 14.00 -3.21
C GLY A 143 5.97 12.99 -2.18
N ASP A 144 5.91 13.40 -0.91
CA ASP A 144 5.50 12.51 0.20
C ASP A 144 4.07 11.96 0.00
N PRO A 145 3.89 10.63 -0.11
CA PRO A 145 2.58 10.00 -0.27
C PRO A 145 1.77 9.93 1.04
N SER A 146 2.36 10.27 2.18
CA SER A 146 1.73 10.11 3.51
C SER A 146 0.43 10.88 3.66
N PRO A 147 0.31 12.15 3.25
CA PRO A 147 -0.96 12.87 3.32
C PRO A 147 -2.08 12.23 2.48
N PHE A 148 -1.73 11.66 1.33
CA PHE A 148 -2.69 10.97 0.44
C PHE A 148 -3.12 9.63 1.04
N THR A 149 -2.19 8.88 1.65
CA THR A 149 -2.51 7.64 2.35
C THR A 149 -3.42 7.92 3.54
N ALA A 150 -3.14 8.95 4.33
CA ALA A 150 -3.97 9.34 5.47
C ALA A 150 -5.37 9.78 5.03
N ALA A 151 -5.48 10.64 4.01
CA ALA A 151 -6.76 11.07 3.48
C ALA A 151 -7.57 9.92 2.86
N GLY A 152 -6.91 8.98 2.19
CA GLY A 152 -7.53 7.75 1.70
C GLY A 152 -8.05 6.87 2.84
N THR A 153 -7.26 6.74 3.91
CA THR A 153 -7.66 5.99 5.10
C THR A 153 -8.90 6.61 5.75
N LEU A 154 -8.98 7.94 5.81
CA LEU A 154 -10.17 8.65 6.29
C LEU A 154 -11.40 8.33 5.44
N GLN A 155 -11.27 8.23 4.10
CA GLN A 155 -12.39 7.82 3.23
C GLN A 155 -12.86 6.40 3.55
N GLY A 156 -11.93 5.47 3.80
CA GLY A 156 -12.24 4.11 4.25
C GLY A 156 -12.93 4.07 5.61
N MET A 157 -12.52 4.94 6.55
CA MET A 157 -13.18 5.11 7.85
C MET A 157 -14.62 5.61 7.68
N MET A 158 -14.85 6.64 6.88
CA MET A 158 -16.19 7.16 6.60
C MET A 158 -17.13 6.07 6.04
N ALA A 159 -16.65 5.27 5.09
CA ALA A 159 -17.41 4.14 4.55
C ALA A 159 -17.72 3.09 5.63
N SER A 160 -16.76 2.81 6.50
CA SER A 160 -16.92 1.84 7.60
C SER A 160 -17.91 2.31 8.65
N LEU A 161 -17.84 3.59 9.03
CA LEU A 161 -18.78 4.21 9.96
C LEU A 161 -20.21 4.23 9.40
N ASN A 162 -20.36 4.56 8.12
CA ASN A 162 -21.66 4.55 7.46
C ASN A 162 -22.29 3.15 7.48
N VAL A 163 -21.53 2.11 7.18
CA VAL A 163 -22.02 0.73 7.22
C VAL A 163 -22.31 0.25 8.63
N ARG A 164 -21.46 0.62 9.61
CA ARG A 164 -21.58 0.13 10.99
C ARG A 164 -22.59 0.89 11.83
N PHE A 165 -22.68 2.21 11.63
CA PHE A 165 -23.44 3.13 12.50
C PHE A 165 -24.47 4.01 11.76
N GLY A 166 -24.51 3.95 10.41
CA GLY A 166 -25.44 4.73 9.59
C GLY A 166 -25.10 6.21 9.46
N THR A 167 -23.86 6.60 9.72
CA THR A 167 -23.37 7.98 9.60
C THR A 167 -21.90 8.04 9.21
N GLU A 168 -21.52 9.06 8.47
CA GLU A 168 -20.14 9.34 8.05
C GLU A 168 -19.44 10.37 8.95
N ASP A 169 -20.12 10.86 9.98
CA ASP A 169 -19.65 11.92 10.86
C ASP A 169 -18.52 11.44 11.76
N ILE A 170 -17.29 11.73 11.32
CA ILE A 170 -16.04 11.36 12.01
C ILE A 170 -15.99 11.90 13.44
N GLY A 171 -16.50 13.11 13.67
CA GLY A 171 -16.44 13.79 14.96
C GLY A 171 -17.26 13.14 16.08
N LYS A 172 -18.19 12.25 15.73
CA LYS A 172 -19.02 11.54 16.70
C LYS A 172 -18.36 10.32 17.36
N PHE A 173 -17.21 9.91 16.84
CA PHE A 173 -16.56 8.66 17.22
C PHE A 173 -15.18 8.88 17.84
N SER A 174 -14.68 7.83 18.48
CA SER A 174 -13.37 7.76 19.10
C SER A 174 -12.45 6.79 18.35
N TYR A 175 -11.16 7.13 18.29
CA TYR A 175 -10.18 6.41 17.46
C TYR A 175 -8.94 6.07 18.28
N ALA A 176 -8.48 4.84 18.17
CA ALA A 176 -7.22 4.36 18.73
C ALA A 176 -6.20 4.18 17.59
N VAL A 177 -5.30 5.14 17.41
CA VAL A 177 -4.28 5.15 16.35
C VAL A 177 -2.98 4.57 16.89
N GLN A 178 -2.58 3.43 16.35
CA GLN A 178 -1.32 2.77 16.69
C GLN A 178 -0.26 3.07 15.62
N GLY A 179 0.75 3.84 15.99
CA GLY A 179 1.76 4.35 15.08
C GLY A 179 1.42 5.77 14.61
N VAL A 180 2.25 6.73 15.02
CA VAL A 180 2.12 8.15 14.66
C VAL A 180 3.38 8.67 13.95
N GLY A 181 3.91 7.83 13.05
CA GLY A 181 4.87 8.22 12.03
C GLY A 181 4.22 9.16 10.99
N HIS A 182 4.78 9.25 9.78
CA HIS A 182 4.30 10.19 8.76
C HIS A 182 2.81 10.03 8.47
N VAL A 183 2.33 8.83 8.17
CA VAL A 183 0.92 8.59 7.83
C VAL A 183 0.01 8.72 9.05
N GLY A 184 0.39 8.11 10.19
CA GLY A 184 -0.44 8.13 11.40
C GLY A 184 -0.60 9.53 11.99
N TYR A 185 0.43 10.37 11.92
CA TYR A 185 0.34 11.77 12.32
C TYR A 185 -0.64 12.55 11.43
N GLU A 186 -0.53 12.43 10.11
CA GLU A 186 -1.46 13.11 9.19
C GLU A 186 -2.91 12.60 9.38
N LEU A 187 -3.10 11.30 9.64
CA LEU A 187 -4.42 10.74 9.95
C LEU A 187 -4.97 11.30 11.26
N ALA A 188 -4.17 11.32 12.33
CA ALA A 188 -4.58 11.91 13.62
C ALA A 188 -4.96 13.38 13.48
N LYS A 189 -4.21 14.13 12.67
CA LYS A 189 -4.51 15.54 12.35
C LYS A 189 -5.86 15.69 11.63
N LEU A 190 -6.15 14.85 10.64
CA LEU A 190 -7.45 14.85 9.94
C LEU A 190 -8.60 14.52 10.90
N LEU A 191 -8.44 13.49 11.75
CA LEU A 191 -9.45 13.11 12.75
C LEU A 191 -9.70 14.23 13.76
N ARG A 192 -8.64 14.89 14.24
CA ARG A 192 -8.75 16.01 15.17
C ARG A 192 -9.37 17.26 14.55
N ALA A 193 -9.16 17.49 13.24
CA ALA A 193 -9.83 18.57 12.51
C ALA A 193 -11.36 18.42 12.52
N GLU A 194 -11.85 17.18 12.49
CA GLU A 194 -13.28 16.82 12.64
C GLU A 194 -13.72 16.75 14.12
N LYS A 195 -12.87 17.17 15.07
CA LYS A 195 -13.11 17.18 16.52
C LYS A 195 -13.30 15.80 17.15
N ALA A 196 -12.85 14.74 16.48
CA ALA A 196 -12.90 13.39 17.00
C ALA A 196 -12.01 13.22 18.25
N LYS A 197 -12.35 12.29 19.14
CA LYS A 197 -11.49 11.86 20.24
C LYS A 197 -10.47 10.87 19.70
N VAL A 198 -9.17 11.14 19.87
CA VAL A 198 -8.09 10.35 19.31
C VAL A 198 -7.10 9.95 20.40
N PHE A 199 -6.95 8.63 20.60
CA PHE A 199 -5.91 8.02 21.40
C PHE A 199 -4.75 7.63 20.49
N VAL A 200 -3.52 7.87 20.95
CA VAL A 200 -2.31 7.61 20.14
C VAL A 200 -1.25 6.85 20.93
N THR A 201 -0.53 5.98 20.22
CA THR A 201 0.65 5.32 20.74
C THR A 201 1.69 5.10 19.65
N ASP A 202 2.97 5.11 20.01
CA ASP A 202 4.11 4.80 19.15
C ASP A 202 5.31 4.38 20.02
N ILE A 203 6.24 3.62 19.42
CA ILE A 203 7.55 3.35 20.04
C ILE A 203 8.40 4.62 20.18
N ASN A 204 8.19 5.58 19.27
CA ASN A 204 8.82 6.90 19.28
C ASN A 204 8.02 7.86 20.19
N ARG A 205 8.46 8.01 21.43
CA ARG A 205 7.81 8.88 22.41
C ARG A 205 7.74 10.34 21.96
N ALA A 206 8.73 10.84 21.21
CA ALA A 206 8.70 12.20 20.70
C ALA A 206 7.58 12.41 19.67
N ALA A 207 7.31 11.41 18.83
CA ALA A 207 6.18 11.47 17.89
C ALA A 207 4.84 11.46 18.62
N VAL A 208 4.69 10.67 19.70
CA VAL A 208 3.48 10.69 20.55
C VAL A 208 3.31 12.07 21.21
N GLN A 209 4.37 12.60 21.81
CA GLN A 209 4.34 13.91 22.46
C GLN A 209 3.94 15.02 21.48
N ARG A 210 4.46 14.97 20.25
CA ARG A 210 4.08 15.88 19.19
C ARG A 210 2.56 15.84 18.91
N CYS A 211 1.96 14.65 18.82
CA CYS A 211 0.52 14.51 18.63
C CYS A 211 -0.31 15.08 19.80
N VAL A 212 0.19 14.93 21.04
CA VAL A 212 -0.47 15.52 22.22
C VAL A 212 -0.41 17.04 22.18
N GLU A 213 0.76 17.61 21.95
CA GLU A 213 0.98 19.07 21.98
C GLU A 213 0.34 19.80 20.81
N GLU A 214 0.51 19.29 19.57
CA GLU A 214 0.07 19.98 18.38
C GLU A 214 -1.41 19.69 18.04
N LEU A 215 -1.90 18.47 18.34
CA LEU A 215 -3.22 18.00 17.90
C LEU A 215 -4.21 17.79 19.05
N GLY A 216 -3.74 17.79 20.31
CA GLY A 216 -4.58 17.49 21.47
C GLY A 216 -5.07 16.05 21.52
N CYS A 217 -4.25 15.09 21.04
CA CYS A 217 -4.51 13.65 21.17
C CYS A 217 -4.24 13.18 22.61
N GLU A 218 -4.82 12.05 23.01
CA GLU A 218 -4.57 11.39 24.29
C GLU A 218 -3.51 10.29 24.10
N ALA A 219 -2.38 10.40 24.79
CA ALA A 219 -1.34 9.37 24.77
C ALA A 219 -1.74 8.15 25.60
N VAL A 220 -1.48 6.95 25.09
CA VAL A 220 -1.65 5.68 25.81
C VAL A 220 -0.38 4.84 25.68
N ALA A 221 -0.14 3.94 26.65
CA ALA A 221 1.02 3.05 26.58
C ALA A 221 0.91 2.07 25.39
N LEU A 222 2.05 1.60 24.89
CA LEU A 222 2.14 0.78 23.67
C LEU A 222 1.20 -0.42 23.69
N ASP A 223 1.16 -1.13 24.80
CA ASP A 223 0.32 -2.34 24.91
C ASP A 223 -1.12 -2.03 25.30
N GLU A 224 -1.38 -0.89 25.95
CA GLU A 224 -2.73 -0.48 26.40
C GLU A 224 -3.63 -0.04 25.26
N ILE A 225 -3.09 0.25 24.08
CA ILE A 225 -3.87 0.68 22.91
C ILE A 225 -4.98 -0.31 22.55
N TYR A 226 -4.77 -1.61 22.80
CA TYR A 226 -5.71 -2.67 22.48
C TYR A 226 -6.90 -2.75 23.45
N ASP A 227 -6.79 -2.15 24.64
CA ASP A 227 -7.83 -2.12 25.70
C ASP A 227 -8.64 -0.83 25.71
N VAL A 228 -8.23 0.15 24.90
CA VAL A 228 -8.88 1.47 24.85
C VAL A 228 -10.37 1.29 24.51
N ASP A 229 -11.21 1.99 25.24
CA ASP A 229 -12.63 2.08 24.93
C ASP A 229 -12.83 3.14 23.83
N ALA A 230 -12.68 2.70 22.61
CA ALA A 230 -12.84 3.51 21.40
C ALA A 230 -13.64 2.74 20.34
N ASP A 231 -14.23 3.47 19.40
CA ASP A 231 -15.09 2.89 18.36
C ASP A 231 -14.26 2.25 17.23
N VAL A 232 -13.13 2.88 16.89
CA VAL A 232 -12.29 2.49 15.75
C VAL A 232 -10.85 2.23 16.19
N TYR A 233 -10.33 1.05 15.89
CA TYR A 233 -8.90 0.76 15.95
C TYR A 233 -8.24 1.01 14.60
N SER A 234 -7.19 1.82 14.60
CA SER A 234 -6.47 2.24 13.41
C SER A 234 -4.99 1.89 13.47
N PRO A 235 -4.59 0.68 13.04
CA PRO A 235 -3.19 0.33 12.92
C PRO A 235 -2.52 1.12 11.79
N CYS A 236 -1.49 1.92 12.14
CA CYS A 236 -0.73 2.78 11.22
C CYS A 236 0.79 2.56 11.31
N ALA A 237 1.24 1.53 12.05
CA ALA A 237 2.65 1.19 12.23
C ALA A 237 3.00 -0.09 11.47
N LEU A 238 3.31 -1.16 12.21
CA LEU A 238 3.67 -2.47 11.65
C LEU A 238 2.44 -3.33 11.38
N GLY A 239 2.60 -4.30 10.48
CA GLY A 239 1.60 -5.35 10.25
C GLY A 239 1.50 -6.36 11.40
N GLY A 240 0.50 -7.25 11.32
CA GLY A 240 0.31 -8.34 12.26
C GLY A 240 -0.21 -7.92 13.64
N THR A 241 -0.67 -6.68 13.79
CA THR A 241 -1.20 -6.18 15.07
C THR A 241 -2.60 -6.69 15.39
N VAL A 242 -3.33 -7.14 14.38
CA VAL A 242 -4.59 -7.89 14.55
C VAL A 242 -4.27 -9.37 14.58
N ASN A 243 -4.20 -9.94 15.76
CA ASN A 243 -3.77 -11.32 15.99
C ASN A 243 -4.50 -11.97 17.18
N GLU A 244 -4.24 -13.25 17.41
CA GLU A 244 -4.88 -14.05 18.47
C GLU A 244 -4.68 -13.50 19.89
N LYS A 245 -3.58 -12.75 20.14
CA LYS A 245 -3.27 -12.17 21.45
C LYS A 245 -3.95 -10.82 21.66
N THR A 246 -4.07 -10.01 20.60
CA THR A 246 -4.59 -8.64 20.68
C THR A 246 -6.11 -8.58 20.52
N MET A 247 -6.69 -9.36 19.60
CA MET A 247 -8.14 -9.38 19.35
C MET A 247 -9.01 -9.66 20.58
N PRO A 248 -8.65 -10.56 21.53
CA PRO A 248 -9.46 -10.77 22.73
C PRO A 248 -9.67 -9.51 23.59
N ARG A 249 -8.78 -8.53 23.46
CA ARG A 249 -8.76 -7.27 24.20
C ARG A 249 -9.61 -6.18 23.54
N PHE A 250 -9.98 -6.35 22.25
CA PHE A 250 -10.68 -5.33 21.46
C PHE A 250 -12.09 -5.04 21.98
N LYS A 251 -12.34 -3.77 22.27
CA LYS A 251 -13.66 -3.18 22.47
C LYS A 251 -14.19 -2.50 21.22
N PHE A 252 -13.34 -2.35 20.21
CA PHE A 252 -13.62 -1.67 18.97
C PHE A 252 -14.75 -2.32 18.16
N LYS A 253 -15.47 -1.50 17.40
CA LYS A 253 -16.50 -1.96 16.46
C LYS A 253 -16.02 -1.98 15.03
N VAL A 254 -14.93 -1.25 14.75
CA VAL A 254 -14.32 -1.13 13.44
C VAL A 254 -12.80 -1.25 13.55
N VAL A 255 -12.17 -1.96 12.61
CA VAL A 255 -10.73 -1.93 12.36
C VAL A 255 -10.51 -1.31 10.99
N CYS A 256 -9.88 -0.13 10.96
CA CYS A 256 -9.58 0.61 9.72
C CYS A 256 -8.33 1.47 9.90
N GLY A 257 -7.24 1.12 9.27
CA GLY A 257 -5.95 1.82 9.42
C GLY A 257 -5.09 1.77 8.17
N ALA A 258 -3.96 2.48 8.21
CA ALA A 258 -3.08 2.66 7.07
C ALA A 258 -1.96 1.60 6.97
N ALA A 259 -1.70 0.81 8.01
CA ALA A 259 -0.66 -0.21 7.98
C ALA A 259 -0.96 -1.29 6.93
N ASN A 260 0.09 -1.81 6.29
CA ASN A 260 -0.03 -2.98 5.43
C ASN A 260 -0.02 -4.26 6.27
N ASN A 261 -0.68 -5.33 5.78
CA ASN A 261 -0.71 -6.65 6.41
C ASN A 261 -1.16 -6.59 7.89
N GLN A 262 -2.26 -5.88 8.16
CA GLN A 262 -2.77 -5.68 9.53
C GLN A 262 -3.13 -6.98 10.21
N LEU A 263 -3.73 -7.92 9.48
CA LEU A 263 -4.03 -9.28 9.94
C LEU A 263 -2.73 -10.10 10.01
N ALA A 264 -2.49 -10.77 11.13
CA ALA A 264 -1.36 -11.69 11.26
C ALA A 264 -1.53 -12.93 10.38
N THR A 265 -2.78 -13.41 10.26
CA THR A 265 -3.20 -14.51 9.39
C THR A 265 -4.59 -14.22 8.84
N ASP A 266 -4.97 -14.92 7.77
CA ASP A 266 -6.32 -14.83 7.20
C ASP A 266 -7.42 -15.22 8.20
N ASP A 267 -7.15 -16.18 9.09
CA ASP A 267 -8.06 -16.60 10.15
C ASP A 267 -8.41 -15.46 11.12
N CYS A 268 -7.50 -14.49 11.30
CA CYS A 268 -7.80 -13.29 12.09
C CYS A 268 -8.92 -12.45 11.47
N GLY A 269 -9.00 -12.41 10.14
CA GLY A 269 -10.08 -11.72 9.44
C GLY A 269 -11.43 -12.42 9.61
N ASP A 270 -11.45 -13.74 9.57
CA ASP A 270 -12.65 -14.54 9.83
C ASP A 270 -13.09 -14.40 11.30
N GLU A 271 -12.14 -14.31 12.24
CA GLU A 271 -12.43 -14.10 13.67
C GLU A 271 -13.00 -12.70 13.95
N LEU A 272 -12.51 -11.64 13.28
CA LEU A 272 -13.12 -10.30 13.37
C LEU A 272 -14.60 -10.33 12.93
N GLU A 273 -14.89 -10.98 11.79
CA GLU A 273 -16.26 -11.16 11.28
C GLU A 273 -17.14 -11.88 12.31
N ARG A 274 -16.65 -12.99 12.87
CA ARG A 274 -17.37 -13.78 13.89
C ARG A 274 -17.67 -12.95 15.15
N ARG A 275 -16.80 -12.01 15.51
CA ARG A 275 -16.99 -11.07 16.64
C ARG A 275 -17.88 -9.89 16.31
N GLY A 276 -18.30 -9.73 15.06
CA GLY A 276 -19.06 -8.58 14.60
C GLY A 276 -18.25 -7.28 14.60
N ILE A 277 -16.91 -7.37 14.46
CA ILE A 277 -16.00 -6.25 14.29
C ILE A 277 -15.79 -6.04 12.80
N LEU A 278 -16.22 -4.88 12.27
CA LEU A 278 -16.08 -4.58 10.85
C LEU A 278 -14.63 -4.28 10.50
N TYR A 279 -14.02 -5.11 9.66
CA TYR A 279 -12.67 -4.90 9.15
C TYR A 279 -12.71 -4.25 7.77
N ALA A 280 -12.10 -3.09 7.61
CA ALA A 280 -11.84 -2.50 6.31
C ALA A 280 -10.48 -2.99 5.79
N PRO A 281 -10.43 -3.78 4.71
CA PRO A 281 -9.20 -4.40 4.23
C PRO A 281 -8.11 -3.37 3.93
N ASP A 282 -6.93 -3.59 4.50
CA ASP A 282 -5.83 -2.63 4.55
C ASP A 282 -5.40 -2.11 3.17
N TYR A 283 -5.22 -3.00 2.20
CA TYR A 283 -4.77 -2.63 0.87
C TYR A 283 -5.83 -1.84 0.07
N ALA A 284 -7.12 -1.92 0.46
CA ALA A 284 -8.17 -1.07 -0.09
C ALA A 284 -8.15 0.34 0.53
N VAL A 285 -7.97 0.38 1.84
CA VAL A 285 -8.00 1.60 2.66
C VAL A 285 -6.75 2.46 2.43
N ASN A 286 -5.56 1.84 2.43
CA ASN A 286 -4.29 2.53 2.29
C ASN A 286 -3.84 2.74 0.83
N ALA A 287 -4.74 2.60 -0.13
CA ALA A 287 -4.43 2.74 -1.56
C ALA A 287 -4.11 4.20 -1.98
N GLY A 288 -4.34 5.18 -1.10
CA GLY A 288 -4.15 6.59 -1.43
C GLY A 288 -2.73 6.95 -1.91
N GLY A 289 -1.70 6.35 -1.30
CA GLY A 289 -0.32 6.53 -1.74
C GLY A 289 -0.10 5.96 -3.16
N LEU A 290 -0.62 4.77 -3.44
CA LEU A 290 -0.54 4.18 -4.79
C LEU A 290 -1.29 5.02 -5.82
N MET A 291 -2.48 5.54 -5.48
CA MET A 291 -3.25 6.44 -6.35
C MET A 291 -2.47 7.70 -6.66
N ASN A 292 -1.84 8.32 -5.65
CA ASN A 292 -1.01 9.51 -5.82
C ASN A 292 0.15 9.25 -6.79
N VAL A 293 0.91 8.19 -6.56
CA VAL A 293 2.06 7.79 -7.40
C VAL A 293 1.62 7.43 -8.83
N SER A 294 0.44 6.84 -9.00
CA SER A 294 -0.06 6.48 -10.33
C SER A 294 -0.32 7.68 -11.25
N ILE A 295 -0.61 8.85 -10.68
CA ILE A 295 -0.80 10.09 -11.46
C ILE A 295 0.52 10.58 -12.08
N GLU A 296 1.67 10.25 -11.49
CA GLU A 296 2.97 10.60 -12.07
C GLU A 296 3.16 10.05 -13.49
N LEU A 297 2.53 8.93 -13.80
CA LEU A 297 2.65 8.26 -15.09
C LEU A 297 2.03 9.06 -16.25
N ASP A 298 1.04 9.90 -15.95
CA ASP A 298 0.32 10.74 -16.92
C ASP A 298 0.67 12.24 -16.83
N GLY A 299 1.65 12.59 -15.99
CA GLY A 299 1.92 13.96 -15.56
C GLY A 299 1.16 14.29 -14.27
N TYR A 300 1.96 14.63 -13.23
CA TYR A 300 1.43 14.79 -11.87
C TYR A 300 0.49 15.99 -11.74
N ASP A 301 -0.68 15.74 -11.18
CA ASP A 301 -1.69 16.73 -10.80
C ASP A 301 -2.22 16.38 -9.40
N ARG A 302 -1.87 17.21 -8.42
CA ARG A 302 -2.24 17.02 -7.02
C ARG A 302 -3.75 17.04 -6.81
N GLU A 303 -4.49 17.90 -7.51
CA GLU A 303 -5.95 17.97 -7.36
C GLU A 303 -6.62 16.71 -7.93
N ARG A 304 -6.11 16.20 -9.06
CA ARG A 304 -6.55 14.93 -9.63
C ARG A 304 -6.31 13.79 -8.65
N ALA A 305 -5.13 13.73 -8.02
CA ALA A 305 -4.83 12.74 -6.98
C ALA A 305 -5.81 12.82 -5.81
N MET A 306 -6.06 14.01 -5.27
CA MET A 306 -7.00 14.21 -4.17
C MET A 306 -8.45 13.82 -4.55
N ARG A 307 -8.89 14.13 -5.78
CA ARG A 307 -10.22 13.69 -6.26
C ARG A 307 -10.33 12.18 -6.35
N MET A 308 -9.26 11.47 -6.74
CA MET A 308 -9.27 10.01 -6.81
C MET A 308 -9.46 9.34 -5.45
N LEU A 309 -8.99 9.93 -4.36
CA LEU A 309 -9.12 9.35 -3.02
C LEU A 309 -10.58 9.08 -2.62
N ARG A 310 -11.54 9.86 -3.14
CA ARG A 310 -12.97 9.64 -2.89
C ARG A 310 -13.46 8.27 -3.36
N SER A 311 -12.77 7.68 -4.35
CA SER A 311 -13.12 6.33 -4.83
C SER A 311 -12.89 5.26 -3.77
N ILE A 312 -11.98 5.49 -2.80
CA ILE A 312 -11.73 4.57 -1.68
C ILE A 312 -13.02 4.36 -0.86
N TYR A 313 -13.77 5.42 -0.58
CA TYR A 313 -15.08 5.32 0.08
C TYR A 313 -16.01 4.34 -0.65
N TYR A 314 -16.16 4.51 -1.95
CA TYR A 314 -17.05 3.67 -2.76
C TYR A 314 -16.53 2.25 -2.91
N ASN A 315 -15.22 2.07 -3.04
CA ASN A 315 -14.58 0.75 -3.18
C ASN A 315 -14.73 -0.06 -1.88
N VAL A 316 -14.45 0.55 -0.73
CA VAL A 316 -14.63 -0.07 0.59
C VAL A 316 -16.11 -0.38 0.83
N GLY A 317 -17.03 0.53 0.49
CA GLY A 317 -18.46 0.27 0.55
C GLY A 317 -18.91 -0.88 -0.36
N THR A 318 -18.28 -1.04 -1.52
CA THR A 318 -18.55 -2.17 -2.44
C THR A 318 -18.05 -3.50 -1.85
N ILE A 319 -16.87 -3.50 -1.23
CA ILE A 319 -16.34 -4.67 -0.50
C ILE A 319 -17.34 -5.12 0.58
N PHE A 320 -17.86 -4.20 1.38
CA PHE A 320 -18.84 -4.52 2.41
C PHE A 320 -20.16 -5.07 1.82
N LYS A 321 -20.61 -4.55 0.67
CA LYS A 321 -21.78 -5.10 -0.03
C LYS A 321 -21.53 -6.51 -0.53
N ILE A 322 -20.35 -6.81 -1.09
CA ILE A 322 -19.95 -8.15 -1.53
C ILE A 322 -19.90 -9.09 -0.32
N ALA A 323 -19.24 -8.68 0.77
CA ALA A 323 -19.15 -9.47 2.00
C ALA A 323 -20.54 -9.87 2.51
N LYS A 324 -21.46 -8.91 2.59
CA LYS A 324 -22.85 -9.14 3.03
C LYS A 324 -23.63 -10.02 2.04
N ARG A 325 -23.52 -9.77 0.74
CA ARG A 325 -24.21 -10.55 -0.31
C ARG A 325 -23.82 -12.02 -0.27
N ASP A 326 -22.52 -12.28 -0.12
CA ASP A 326 -21.93 -13.61 -0.26
C ASP A 326 -21.74 -14.34 1.07
N GLY A 327 -22.02 -13.67 2.20
CA GLY A 327 -21.84 -14.23 3.55
C GLY A 327 -20.38 -14.57 3.87
N ILE A 328 -19.43 -13.74 3.47
CA ILE A 328 -17.98 -13.95 3.63
C ILE A 328 -17.34 -12.78 4.39
N ALA A 329 -16.19 -13.04 5.01
CA ALA A 329 -15.40 -11.98 5.65
C ALA A 329 -14.96 -10.91 4.63
N THR A 330 -14.79 -9.68 5.10
CA THR A 330 -14.51 -8.51 4.25
C THR A 330 -13.18 -8.63 3.49
N TRP A 331 -12.17 -9.29 4.06
CA TRP A 331 -10.91 -9.53 3.37
C TRP A 331 -11.06 -10.44 2.15
N LYS A 332 -11.89 -11.51 2.26
CA LYS A 332 -12.25 -12.38 1.12
C LYS A 332 -13.05 -11.63 0.07
N ALA A 333 -13.92 -10.73 0.50
CA ALA A 333 -14.71 -9.89 -0.40
C ALA A 333 -13.84 -8.91 -1.19
N ALA A 334 -12.79 -8.38 -0.58
CA ALA A 334 -11.82 -7.52 -1.25
C ALA A 334 -11.02 -8.27 -2.32
N ASP A 335 -10.54 -9.48 -2.00
CA ASP A 335 -9.88 -10.36 -2.96
C ASP A 335 -10.81 -10.70 -4.13
N ARG A 336 -12.06 -11.07 -3.84
CA ARG A 336 -13.09 -11.33 -4.86
C ARG A 336 -13.33 -10.14 -5.78
N MET A 337 -13.45 -8.94 -5.22
CA MET A 337 -13.60 -7.70 -6.00
C MET A 337 -12.43 -7.48 -6.97
N ALA A 338 -11.19 -7.72 -6.49
CA ALA A 338 -9.99 -7.63 -7.32
C ALA A 338 -10.01 -8.66 -8.46
N GLU A 339 -10.27 -9.91 -8.14
CA GLU A 339 -10.33 -11.03 -9.10
C GLU A 339 -11.44 -10.84 -10.14
N GLU A 340 -12.65 -10.43 -9.73
CA GLU A 340 -13.76 -10.15 -10.65
C GLU A 340 -13.38 -9.06 -11.66
N ARG A 341 -12.71 -7.98 -11.21
CA ARG A 341 -12.25 -6.92 -12.11
C ARG A 341 -11.17 -7.42 -13.07
N ILE A 342 -10.14 -8.11 -12.57
CA ILE A 342 -9.06 -8.66 -13.39
C ILE A 342 -9.64 -9.61 -14.45
N ASN A 343 -10.50 -10.55 -14.05
CA ASN A 343 -11.09 -11.53 -14.94
C ASN A 343 -12.03 -10.90 -15.98
N THR A 344 -12.79 -9.86 -15.59
CA THR A 344 -13.68 -9.17 -16.51
C THR A 344 -12.90 -8.41 -17.58
N ILE A 345 -11.89 -7.65 -17.18
CA ILE A 345 -11.05 -6.89 -18.13
C ILE A 345 -10.19 -7.84 -18.98
N GLY A 346 -9.67 -8.93 -18.41
CA GLY A 346 -8.91 -9.93 -19.16
C GLY A 346 -9.68 -10.62 -20.29
N LYS A 347 -11.03 -10.59 -20.24
CA LYS A 347 -11.90 -11.09 -21.32
C LYS A 347 -12.14 -10.07 -22.45
N VAL A 348 -11.78 -8.81 -22.23
CA VAL A 348 -11.95 -7.77 -23.26
C VAL A 348 -10.92 -7.99 -24.36
N LYS A 349 -11.37 -8.53 -25.49
CA LYS A 349 -10.55 -8.64 -26.70
C LYS A 349 -10.56 -7.28 -27.42
N LEU A 350 -9.50 -6.52 -27.25
CA LEU A 350 -9.35 -5.26 -27.98
C LEU A 350 -8.86 -5.55 -29.41
N PRO A 351 -9.44 -4.90 -30.45
CA PRO A 351 -8.83 -4.90 -31.78
C PRO A 351 -7.45 -4.23 -31.67
N TYR A 352 -6.54 -4.58 -32.58
CA TYR A 352 -5.24 -3.93 -32.65
C TYR A 352 -5.40 -2.41 -32.80
N MET A 353 -4.89 -1.67 -31.82
CA MET A 353 -5.06 -0.21 -31.72
C MET A 353 -3.84 0.58 -32.23
N GLY A 354 -2.87 -0.07 -32.87
CA GLY A 354 -1.59 0.55 -33.23
C GLY A 354 -0.57 0.60 -32.09
N SER A 355 0.46 1.41 -32.22
CA SER A 355 1.48 1.57 -31.19
C SER A 355 0.88 2.03 -29.86
N ALA A 356 1.29 1.39 -28.76
CA ALA A 356 0.91 1.79 -27.42
C ALA A 356 1.09 3.31 -27.23
N ARG A 357 0.13 3.96 -26.55
CA ARG A 357 0.33 5.37 -26.14
C ARG A 357 1.61 5.46 -25.33
N PRO A 358 2.52 6.41 -25.63
CA PRO A 358 3.65 6.65 -24.76
C PRO A 358 3.12 7.06 -23.37
N MET A 359 3.35 6.21 -22.37
CA MET A 359 2.87 6.43 -21.00
C MET A 359 3.58 7.62 -20.30
N PHE A 360 4.69 8.09 -20.85
CA PHE A 360 5.55 9.09 -20.24
C PHE A 360 5.64 10.36 -21.06
N LYS A 361 4.50 10.90 -21.53
CA LYS A 361 4.49 12.21 -22.18
C LYS A 361 4.76 13.29 -21.14
N GLY A 362 5.88 13.97 -21.25
CA GLY A 362 6.19 15.21 -20.52
C GLY A 362 7.32 15.15 -19.50
N ARG A 363 7.99 14.02 -19.29
CA ARG A 363 9.22 13.98 -18.50
C ARG A 363 10.41 14.41 -19.36
N SER A 364 10.85 15.66 -19.23
CA SER A 364 12.15 16.08 -19.77
C SER A 364 13.24 15.61 -18.82
N LYS A 365 14.18 14.80 -19.31
CA LYS A 365 15.46 14.62 -18.67
C LYS A 365 16.24 15.90 -18.92
N GLY A 366 16.23 16.82 -17.93
CA GLY A 366 17.05 18.03 -17.96
C GLY A 366 18.53 17.69 -17.90
#